data_c598fb0a81fad71816ebc769e976b2f8
#
_entry.id   c598fb0a81fad71816ebc769e976b2f8
#
_cell.length_a   1.000
_cell.length_b   1.000
_cell.length_c   1.000
_cell.angle_alpha   90.00
_cell.angle_beta   90.00
_cell.angle_gamma   90.00
#
_symmetry.space_group_name_H-M   'P 1'
#
loop_
_entity.id
_entity.type
_entity.pdbx_description
1 polymer ?
#
loop_
_entity_poly.entity_id
_entity_poly.type
_entity_poly.pdbx_seq_one_letter_code
_entity_poly.pdbx_strand_id
1 'polypeptide(L)'
;MFRLILFLMSLIITPSIMANNSATMKKERNLISQGNERYAEGNYKEAVESYRKALTVNPLSLPAEFNLASALINLPDKDYDKKNAKPIDEATSLFKQLAGSNNKNIVSKSLFNLGHISYNNKDYASSIDFYKKVLRIEPNNDKARTYLRMAQLKQNENKKDKQQDKEQKKEEKKDQEQNKDQNQDNNQQQNNQQQKNDETSDSQENINDANAERILKSIENKEQETLMRIHQRNKDAQRTDKKASGRYIEKPW
;
A
#
# COMPACT_ATOMS: atom_id res chain seq x y z
N MET A 1 -60.64 15.66 -1.72
CA MET A 1 -59.89 16.07 -2.92
C MET A 1 -58.41 16.34 -2.62
N PHE A 2 -58.02 17.03 -1.55
CA PHE A 2 -56.60 17.31 -1.23
C PHE A 2 -55.70 16.06 -1.04
N ARG A 3 -56.21 15.00 -0.45
CA ARG A 3 -55.43 13.74 -0.22
C ARG A 3 -55.13 12.95 -1.51
N LEU A 4 -55.99 13.08 -2.52
CA LEU A 4 -55.78 12.42 -3.83
C LEU A 4 -54.73 13.11 -4.67
N ILE A 5 -54.63 14.44 -4.54
CA ILE A 5 -53.64 15.25 -5.27
C ILE A 5 -52.22 14.99 -4.75
N LEU A 6 -52.04 14.81 -3.43
CA LEU A 6 -50.75 14.46 -2.82
C LEU A 6 -50.24 13.07 -3.24
N PHE A 7 -51.17 12.10 -3.43
CA PHE A 7 -50.81 10.76 -3.90
C PHE A 7 -50.38 10.73 -5.38
N LEU A 8 -50.98 11.57 -6.22
CA LEU A 8 -50.61 11.69 -7.63
C LEU A 8 -49.29 12.45 -7.83
N MET A 9 -48.98 13.42 -6.95
CA MET A 9 -47.66 14.10 -6.98
C MET A 9 -46.51 13.19 -6.55
N SER A 10 -46.73 12.21 -5.64
CA SER A 10 -45.69 11.26 -5.25
C SER A 10 -45.37 10.23 -6.33
N LEU A 11 -46.26 9.97 -7.27
CA LEU A 11 -46.08 8.98 -8.33
C LEU A 11 -45.28 9.51 -9.52
N ILE A 12 -45.17 10.84 -9.69
CA ILE A 12 -44.46 11.48 -10.81
C ILE A 12 -42.97 11.69 -10.55
N ILE A 13 -42.55 11.71 -9.27
CA ILE A 13 -41.16 12.01 -8.88
C ILE A 13 -40.24 10.76 -8.97
N THR A 14 -40.78 9.55 -8.87
CA THR A 14 -40.00 8.31 -8.76
C THR A 14 -39.22 7.87 -10.00
N PRO A 15 -39.68 8.01 -11.25
CA PRO A 15 -38.93 7.52 -12.40
C PRO A 15 -37.71 8.41 -12.75
N SER A 16 -37.77 9.70 -12.51
CA SER A 16 -36.65 10.62 -12.77
C SER A 16 -35.47 10.43 -11.84
N ILE A 17 -35.71 10.08 -10.57
CA ILE A 17 -34.65 9.82 -9.60
C ILE A 17 -33.94 8.49 -9.91
N MET A 18 -34.67 7.46 -10.32
CA MET A 18 -34.11 6.16 -10.72
C MET A 18 -33.28 6.24 -12.01
N ALA A 19 -33.71 6.99 -12.99
CA ALA A 19 -32.98 7.18 -14.27
C ALA A 19 -31.68 7.95 -14.06
N ASN A 20 -31.68 9.00 -13.24
CA ASN A 20 -30.49 9.77 -12.90
C ASN A 20 -29.46 8.92 -12.14
N ASN A 21 -29.90 8.06 -11.21
CA ASN A 21 -29.01 7.15 -10.49
C ASN A 21 -28.30 6.16 -11.43
N SER A 22 -29.01 5.58 -12.39
CA SER A 22 -28.43 4.64 -13.34
C SER A 22 -27.36 5.28 -14.24
N ALA A 23 -27.62 6.47 -14.76
CA ALA A 23 -26.67 7.22 -15.59
C ALA A 23 -25.42 7.64 -14.79
N THR A 24 -25.60 8.08 -13.55
CA THR A 24 -24.54 8.47 -12.62
C THR A 24 -23.64 7.27 -12.29
N MET A 25 -24.25 6.14 -11.94
CA MET A 25 -23.51 4.89 -11.66
C MET A 25 -22.75 4.38 -12.90
N LYS A 26 -23.30 4.52 -14.10
CA LYS A 26 -22.62 4.14 -15.35
C LYS A 26 -21.42 5.07 -15.59
N LYS A 27 -21.59 6.38 -15.40
CA LYS A 27 -20.52 7.37 -15.55
C LYS A 27 -19.38 7.12 -14.54
N GLU A 28 -19.72 6.89 -13.28
CA GLU A 28 -18.75 6.53 -12.24
C GLU A 28 -17.93 5.29 -12.64
N ARG A 29 -18.60 4.19 -12.98
CA ARG A 29 -17.93 2.94 -13.40
C ARG A 29 -17.01 3.13 -14.59
N ASN A 30 -17.42 3.91 -15.59
CA ASN A 30 -16.59 4.20 -16.75
C ASN A 30 -15.32 4.96 -16.36
N LEU A 31 -15.43 5.96 -15.46
CA LEU A 31 -14.28 6.72 -14.98
C LEU A 31 -13.34 5.85 -14.14
N ILE A 32 -13.88 4.95 -13.30
CA ILE A 32 -13.06 3.97 -12.55
C ILE A 32 -12.36 3.03 -13.53
N SER A 33 -13.05 2.55 -14.56
CA SER A 33 -12.47 1.67 -15.59
C SER A 33 -11.33 2.35 -16.34
N GLN A 34 -11.49 3.62 -16.74
CA GLN A 34 -10.44 4.41 -17.36
C GLN A 34 -9.24 4.58 -16.41
N GLY A 35 -9.51 4.88 -15.14
CA GLY A 35 -8.46 4.97 -14.13
C GLY A 35 -7.69 3.66 -13.96
N ASN A 36 -8.39 2.52 -13.93
CA ASN A 36 -7.78 1.20 -13.84
C ASN A 36 -6.91 0.86 -15.07
N GLU A 37 -7.33 1.27 -16.24
CA GLU A 37 -6.57 1.10 -17.49
C GLU A 37 -5.28 1.92 -17.43
N ARG A 38 -5.36 3.21 -17.04
CA ARG A 38 -4.20 4.07 -16.87
C ARG A 38 -3.25 3.57 -15.78
N TYR A 39 -3.80 3.10 -14.67
CA TYR A 39 -3.01 2.47 -13.61
C TYR A 39 -2.23 1.24 -14.10
N ALA A 40 -2.88 0.37 -14.87
CA ALA A 40 -2.24 -0.83 -15.43
C ALA A 40 -1.14 -0.51 -16.47
N GLU A 41 -1.24 0.63 -17.13
CA GLU A 41 -0.22 1.17 -18.04
C GLU A 41 0.95 1.86 -17.31
N GLY A 42 0.87 2.03 -15.99
CA GLY A 42 1.83 2.81 -15.19
C GLY A 42 1.62 4.33 -15.26
N ASN A 43 0.57 4.79 -15.92
CA ASN A 43 0.20 6.20 -16.07
C ASN A 43 -0.56 6.67 -14.81
N TYR A 44 0.18 6.73 -13.68
CA TYR A 44 -0.44 6.97 -12.37
C TYR A 44 -1.07 8.36 -12.24
N LYS A 45 -0.53 9.36 -12.91
CA LYS A 45 -1.10 10.72 -12.90
C LYS A 45 -2.50 10.75 -13.53
N GLU A 46 -2.64 10.20 -14.72
CA GLU A 46 -3.91 10.09 -15.43
C GLU A 46 -4.92 9.18 -14.71
N ALA A 47 -4.40 8.15 -14.03
CA ALA A 47 -5.22 7.29 -13.16
C ALA A 47 -5.80 8.10 -11.99
N VAL A 48 -4.98 8.87 -11.29
CA VAL A 48 -5.40 9.78 -10.20
C VAL A 48 -6.48 10.75 -10.68
N GLU A 49 -6.29 11.39 -11.83
CA GLU A 49 -7.29 12.31 -12.41
C GLU A 49 -8.62 11.59 -12.69
N SER A 50 -8.57 10.38 -13.25
CA SER A 50 -9.77 9.60 -13.58
C SER A 50 -10.54 9.20 -12.32
N TYR A 51 -9.83 8.77 -11.27
CA TYR A 51 -10.47 8.42 -9.99
C TYR A 51 -11.02 9.65 -9.27
N ARG A 52 -10.34 10.80 -9.31
CA ARG A 52 -10.86 12.07 -8.79
C ARG A 52 -12.14 12.49 -9.53
N LYS A 53 -12.17 12.35 -10.87
CA LYS A 53 -13.39 12.57 -11.65
C LYS A 53 -14.51 11.60 -11.25
N ALA A 54 -14.22 10.35 -10.96
CA ALA A 54 -15.21 9.39 -10.45
C ALA A 54 -15.79 9.85 -9.10
N LEU A 55 -14.95 10.37 -8.20
CA LEU A 55 -15.37 10.91 -6.91
C LEU A 55 -16.17 12.23 -7.02
N THR A 56 -15.99 13.02 -8.09
CA THR A 56 -16.92 14.15 -8.35
C THR A 56 -18.31 13.69 -8.78
N VAL A 57 -18.42 12.52 -9.38
CA VAL A 57 -19.70 11.89 -9.77
C VAL A 57 -20.35 11.20 -8.58
N ASN A 58 -19.60 10.45 -7.82
CA ASN A 58 -20.03 9.76 -6.60
C ASN A 58 -19.00 9.93 -5.48
N PRO A 59 -19.17 10.94 -4.60
CA PRO A 59 -18.24 11.21 -3.50
C PRO A 59 -18.11 10.09 -2.46
N LEU A 60 -19.06 9.12 -2.44
CA LEU A 60 -19.08 7.99 -1.51
C LEU A 60 -18.59 6.68 -2.15
N SER A 61 -17.96 6.76 -3.31
CA SER A 61 -17.46 5.60 -4.03
C SER A 61 -16.24 5.00 -3.35
N LEU A 62 -16.42 3.99 -2.51
CA LEU A 62 -15.30 3.26 -1.89
C LEU A 62 -14.31 2.67 -2.92
N PRO A 63 -14.76 2.12 -4.08
CA PRO A 63 -13.83 1.66 -5.12
C PRO A 63 -13.00 2.79 -5.72
N ALA A 64 -13.59 3.95 -6.01
CA ALA A 64 -12.86 5.08 -6.57
C ALA A 64 -11.85 5.65 -5.56
N GLU A 65 -12.24 5.77 -4.30
CA GLU A 65 -11.38 6.24 -3.21
C GLU A 65 -10.20 5.28 -2.98
N PHE A 66 -10.46 3.96 -2.94
CA PHE A 66 -9.41 2.95 -2.79
C PHE A 66 -8.41 2.97 -3.95
N ASN A 67 -8.93 3.05 -5.19
CA ASN A 67 -8.08 3.07 -6.39
C ASN A 67 -7.29 4.38 -6.50
N LEU A 68 -7.88 5.52 -6.10
CA LEU A 68 -7.17 6.80 -5.97
C LEU A 68 -5.99 6.67 -5.00
N ALA A 69 -6.24 6.15 -3.80
CA ALA A 69 -5.18 5.94 -2.81
C ALA A 69 -4.08 5.01 -3.32
N SER A 70 -4.45 3.95 -4.05
CA SER A 70 -3.51 3.01 -4.67
C SER A 70 -2.67 3.65 -5.77
N ALA A 71 -3.25 4.54 -6.58
CA ALA A 71 -2.53 5.27 -7.61
C ALA A 71 -1.57 6.31 -7.01
N LEU A 72 -1.98 6.98 -5.95
CA LEU A 72 -1.15 7.96 -5.24
C LEU A 72 0.12 7.35 -4.63
N ILE A 73 0.09 6.09 -4.16
CA ILE A 73 1.31 5.41 -3.67
C ILE A 73 2.40 5.36 -4.76
N ASN A 74 1.99 5.16 -6.00
CA ASN A 74 2.90 4.98 -7.14
C ASN A 74 3.17 6.28 -7.91
N LEU A 75 2.52 7.37 -7.54
CA LEU A 75 2.69 8.68 -8.19
C LEU A 75 3.98 9.33 -7.70
N PRO A 76 4.93 9.70 -8.59
CA PRO A 76 6.10 10.46 -8.20
C PRO A 76 5.74 11.83 -7.60
N ASP A 77 6.50 12.29 -6.60
CA ASP A 77 6.27 13.57 -5.92
C ASP A 77 6.21 14.76 -6.89
N LYS A 78 7.04 14.74 -7.95
CA LYS A 78 7.09 15.77 -8.99
C LYS A 78 5.81 15.91 -9.82
N ASP A 79 5.02 14.83 -9.91
CA ASP A 79 3.78 14.76 -10.69
C ASP A 79 2.55 15.06 -9.84
N TYR A 80 2.76 15.32 -8.55
CA TYR A 80 1.68 15.65 -7.63
C TYR A 80 1.35 17.13 -7.64
N ASP A 81 0.05 17.46 -7.71
CA ASP A 81 -0.47 18.80 -7.97
C ASP A 81 -0.60 19.69 -6.73
N LYS A 82 -0.39 19.16 -5.53
CA LYS A 82 -0.51 19.91 -4.26
C LYS A 82 0.86 20.38 -3.77
N LYS A 83 1.04 21.67 -3.66
CA LYS A 83 2.27 22.27 -3.12
C LYS A 83 2.50 21.85 -1.66
N ASN A 84 3.75 21.56 -1.33
CA ASN A 84 4.21 21.20 0.02
C ASN A 84 3.54 19.96 0.63
N ALA A 85 2.97 19.07 -0.20
CA ALA A 85 2.39 17.82 0.21
C ALA A 85 2.96 16.68 -0.65
N LYS A 86 2.91 15.46 -0.16
CA LYS A 86 3.32 14.26 -0.90
C LYS A 86 2.10 13.42 -1.22
N PRO A 87 2.08 12.75 -2.37
CA PRO A 87 0.98 11.87 -2.74
C PRO A 87 0.77 10.74 -1.72
N ILE A 88 1.86 10.25 -1.11
CA ILE A 88 1.79 9.21 -0.08
C ILE A 88 1.03 9.65 1.19
N ASP A 89 1.03 10.94 1.53
CA ASP A 89 0.32 11.46 2.70
C ASP A 89 -1.20 11.46 2.44
N GLU A 90 -1.62 11.86 1.22
CA GLU A 90 -3.02 11.76 0.80
C GLU A 90 -3.46 10.29 0.75
N ALA A 91 -2.67 9.40 0.15
CA ALA A 91 -2.95 7.98 0.11
C ALA A 91 -3.13 7.38 1.50
N THR A 92 -2.24 7.74 2.44
CA THR A 92 -2.30 7.28 3.84
C THR A 92 -3.59 7.75 4.52
N SER A 93 -4.01 8.99 4.28
CA SER A 93 -5.25 9.54 4.82
C SER A 93 -6.48 8.79 4.28
N LEU A 94 -6.53 8.57 2.97
CA LEU A 94 -7.62 7.83 2.32
C LEU A 94 -7.70 6.37 2.82
N PHE A 95 -6.57 5.68 2.93
CA PHE A 95 -6.59 4.31 3.47
C PHE A 95 -7.02 4.27 4.95
N LYS A 96 -6.65 5.24 5.77
CA LYS A 96 -7.15 5.34 7.15
C LYS A 96 -8.67 5.53 7.20
N GLN A 97 -9.22 6.38 6.34
CA GLN A 97 -10.67 6.57 6.20
C GLN A 97 -11.36 5.28 5.76
N LEU A 98 -10.85 4.63 4.72
CA LEU A 98 -11.38 3.36 4.18
C LEU A 98 -11.29 2.21 5.18
N ALA A 99 -10.26 2.18 6.03
CA ALA A 99 -10.13 1.19 7.11
C ALA A 99 -11.21 1.32 8.18
N GLY A 100 -11.93 2.44 8.25
CA GLY A 100 -13.11 2.66 9.09
C GLY A 100 -14.44 2.33 8.43
N SER A 101 -14.46 1.87 7.17
CA SER A 101 -15.69 1.58 6.43
C SER A 101 -16.36 0.27 6.89
N ASN A 102 -17.64 0.10 6.51
CA ASN A 102 -18.36 -1.15 6.79
C ASN A 102 -18.05 -2.28 5.80
N ASN A 103 -17.29 -2.01 4.74
CA ASN A 103 -16.93 -3.00 3.73
C ASN A 103 -15.65 -3.75 4.14
N LYS A 104 -15.80 -4.95 4.69
CA LYS A 104 -14.67 -5.77 5.19
C LYS A 104 -13.56 -5.99 4.16
N ASN A 105 -13.89 -6.12 2.88
CA ASN A 105 -12.89 -6.31 1.81
C ASN A 105 -12.05 -5.04 1.62
N ILE A 106 -12.71 -3.88 1.58
CA ILE A 106 -12.02 -2.58 1.48
C ILE A 106 -11.19 -2.31 2.74
N VAL A 107 -11.75 -2.59 3.92
CA VAL A 107 -11.02 -2.47 5.21
C VAL A 107 -9.74 -3.31 5.20
N SER A 108 -9.84 -4.59 4.83
CA SER A 108 -8.69 -5.50 4.80
C SER A 108 -7.61 -5.01 3.84
N LYS A 109 -7.97 -4.64 2.62
CA LYS A 109 -7.05 -4.11 1.61
C LYS A 109 -6.40 -2.79 2.04
N SER A 110 -7.18 -1.90 2.67
CA SER A 110 -6.67 -0.61 3.15
C SER A 110 -5.69 -0.78 4.30
N LEU A 111 -5.99 -1.67 5.25
CA LEU A 111 -5.08 -2.04 6.33
C LEU A 111 -3.79 -2.68 5.79
N PHE A 112 -3.89 -3.51 4.74
CA PHE A 112 -2.71 -4.09 4.10
C PHE A 112 -1.81 -3.00 3.50
N ASN A 113 -2.38 -2.04 2.77
CA ASN A 113 -1.62 -0.93 2.21
C ASN A 113 -1.02 -0.01 3.28
N LEU A 114 -1.74 0.26 4.37
CA LEU A 114 -1.19 0.98 5.53
C LEU A 114 0.00 0.23 6.15
N GLY A 115 -0.09 -1.09 6.25
CA GLY A 115 1.01 -1.95 6.70
C GLY A 115 2.24 -1.82 5.80
N HIS A 116 2.04 -1.80 4.48
CA HIS A 116 3.11 -1.64 3.51
C HIS A 116 3.74 -0.24 3.57
N ILE A 117 2.94 0.82 3.65
CA ILE A 117 3.42 2.20 3.83
C ILE A 117 4.27 2.32 5.11
N SER A 118 3.77 1.77 6.23
CA SER A 118 4.49 1.78 7.50
C SER A 118 5.80 1.00 7.44
N TYR A 119 5.82 -0.14 6.74
CA TYR A 119 7.04 -0.92 6.51
C TYR A 119 8.10 -0.13 5.76
N ASN A 120 7.73 0.52 4.66
CA ASN A 120 8.63 1.34 3.85
C ASN A 120 9.16 2.56 4.61
N ASN A 121 8.35 3.10 5.53
CA ASN A 121 8.74 4.17 6.44
C ASN A 121 9.58 3.67 7.64
N LYS A 122 9.96 2.39 7.69
CA LYS A 122 10.67 1.73 8.80
C LYS A 122 9.92 1.77 10.14
N ASP A 123 8.63 2.11 10.13
CA ASP A 123 7.74 1.97 11.29
C ASP A 123 7.19 0.54 11.35
N TYR A 124 8.09 -0.37 11.71
CA TYR A 124 7.77 -1.79 11.75
C TYR A 124 6.73 -2.13 12.82
N ALA A 125 6.63 -1.33 13.87
CA ALA A 125 5.63 -1.54 14.92
C ALA A 125 4.21 -1.34 14.38
N SER A 126 3.94 -0.22 13.71
CA SER A 126 2.65 0.03 13.05
C SER A 126 2.38 -0.96 11.92
N SER A 127 3.40 -1.31 11.14
CA SER A 127 3.29 -2.31 10.08
C SER A 127 2.81 -3.67 10.63
N ILE A 128 3.40 -4.15 11.71
CA ILE A 128 3.00 -5.39 12.41
C ILE A 128 1.54 -5.30 12.87
N ASP A 129 1.12 -4.18 13.45
CA ASP A 129 -0.26 -4.02 13.93
C ASP A 129 -1.25 -4.06 12.76
N PHE A 130 -0.97 -3.38 11.66
CA PHE A 130 -1.81 -3.40 10.48
C PHE A 130 -1.95 -4.79 9.87
N TYR A 131 -0.84 -5.54 9.68
CA TYR A 131 -0.94 -6.90 9.14
C TYR A 131 -1.65 -7.86 10.09
N LYS A 132 -1.51 -7.71 11.40
CA LYS A 132 -2.31 -8.47 12.38
C LYS A 132 -3.81 -8.16 12.25
N LYS A 133 -4.19 -6.90 12.00
CA LYS A 133 -5.58 -6.51 11.75
C LYS A 133 -6.11 -7.14 10.45
N VAL A 134 -5.31 -7.17 9.38
CA VAL A 134 -5.66 -7.89 8.15
C VAL A 134 -5.95 -9.36 8.44
N LEU A 135 -5.08 -10.05 9.17
CA LEU A 135 -5.22 -11.47 9.50
C LEU A 135 -6.40 -11.78 10.43
N ARG A 136 -6.90 -10.82 11.21
CA ARG A 136 -8.15 -10.97 11.96
C ARG A 136 -9.38 -10.97 11.05
N ILE A 137 -9.32 -10.26 9.91
CA ILE A 137 -10.41 -10.20 8.92
C ILE A 137 -10.30 -11.37 7.94
N GLU A 138 -9.08 -11.66 7.49
CA GLU A 138 -8.73 -12.68 6.52
C GLU A 138 -7.64 -13.62 7.08
N PRO A 139 -8.00 -14.63 7.89
CA PRO A 139 -7.01 -15.51 8.54
C PRO A 139 -6.11 -16.26 7.57
N ASN A 140 -6.58 -16.51 6.35
CA ASN A 140 -5.86 -17.25 5.31
C ASN A 140 -5.12 -16.32 4.32
N ASN A 141 -4.92 -15.06 4.64
CA ASN A 141 -4.18 -14.13 3.79
C ASN A 141 -2.66 -14.37 3.92
N ASP A 142 -2.11 -15.19 3.01
CA ASP A 142 -0.71 -15.58 3.02
C ASP A 142 0.24 -14.39 2.79
N LYS A 143 -0.18 -13.41 1.97
CA LYS A 143 0.58 -12.17 1.78
C LYS A 143 0.73 -11.43 3.12
N ALA A 144 -0.37 -11.20 3.83
CA ALA A 144 -0.34 -10.51 5.11
C ALA A 144 0.52 -11.26 6.15
N ARG A 145 0.50 -12.59 6.14
CA ARG A 145 1.33 -13.43 7.02
C ARG A 145 2.82 -13.26 6.71
N THR A 146 3.17 -13.24 5.43
CA THR A 146 4.55 -13.04 4.97
C THR A 146 5.06 -11.66 5.35
N TYR A 147 4.32 -10.59 5.03
CA TYR A 147 4.72 -9.23 5.37
C TYR A 147 4.76 -8.98 6.88
N LEU A 148 3.85 -9.60 7.65
CA LEU A 148 3.91 -9.59 9.11
C LEU A 148 5.25 -10.16 9.60
N ARG A 149 5.65 -11.32 9.08
CA ARG A 149 6.92 -11.97 9.45
C ARG A 149 8.12 -11.08 9.12
N MET A 150 8.12 -10.48 7.94
CA MET A 150 9.18 -9.57 7.51
C MET A 150 9.29 -8.33 8.42
N ALA A 151 8.15 -7.71 8.75
CA ALA A 151 8.12 -6.56 9.64
C ALA A 151 8.63 -6.93 11.06
N GLN A 152 8.33 -8.13 11.54
CA GLN A 152 8.84 -8.63 12.81
C GLN A 152 10.36 -8.84 12.79
N LEU A 153 10.91 -9.40 11.71
CA LEU A 153 12.35 -9.57 11.55
C LEU A 153 13.06 -8.20 11.55
N LYS A 154 12.61 -7.27 10.71
CA LYS A 154 13.19 -5.92 10.64
C LYS A 154 13.05 -5.12 11.96
N GLN A 155 11.97 -5.32 12.70
CA GLN A 155 11.84 -4.73 14.04
C GLN A 155 12.88 -5.27 15.02
N ASN A 156 13.16 -6.58 14.95
CA ASN A 156 14.14 -7.21 15.85
C ASN A 156 15.57 -6.79 15.51
N GLU A 157 15.92 -6.71 14.22
CA GLU A 157 17.18 -6.17 13.73
C GLU A 157 17.41 -4.74 14.27
N ASN A 158 16.46 -3.84 14.03
CA ASN A 158 16.54 -2.47 14.56
C ASN A 158 16.68 -2.37 16.09
N LYS A 159 16.20 -3.36 16.83
CA LYS A 159 16.37 -3.39 18.29
C LYS A 159 17.78 -3.80 18.68
N LYS A 160 18.37 -4.78 17.97
CA LYS A 160 19.74 -5.24 18.21
C LYS A 160 20.74 -4.14 17.88
N ASP A 161 20.62 -3.50 16.70
CA ASP A 161 21.49 -2.41 16.29
C ASP A 161 21.50 -1.27 17.32
N LYS A 162 20.31 -0.88 17.81
CA LYS A 162 20.19 0.14 18.86
C LYS A 162 20.77 -0.29 20.22
N GLN A 163 20.86 -1.59 20.49
CA GLN A 163 21.49 -2.10 21.70
C GLN A 163 23.01 -2.08 21.57
N GLN A 164 23.54 -2.53 20.44
CA GLN A 164 24.98 -2.49 20.14
C GLN A 164 25.52 -1.06 20.15
N ASP A 165 24.82 -0.11 19.50
CA ASP A 165 25.18 1.32 19.54
C ASP A 165 25.21 1.89 20.97
N LYS A 166 24.32 1.41 21.85
CA LYS A 166 24.28 1.86 23.24
C LYS A 166 25.41 1.25 24.08
N GLU A 167 25.79 0.02 23.79
CA GLU A 167 26.90 -0.66 24.47
C GLU A 167 28.22 -0.08 24.03
N GLN A 168 28.45 0.15 22.74
CA GLN A 168 29.64 0.84 22.25
C GLN A 168 29.81 2.25 22.84
N LYS A 169 28.72 3.04 22.86
CA LYS A 169 28.78 4.39 23.51
C LYS A 169 29.00 4.35 25.01
N LYS A 170 28.67 3.25 25.69
CA LYS A 170 28.97 3.08 27.12
C LYS A 170 30.43 2.68 27.32
N GLU A 171 30.99 1.86 26.45
CA GLU A 171 32.41 1.50 26.47
C GLU A 171 33.30 2.72 26.18
N GLU A 172 32.99 3.46 25.10
CA GLU A 172 33.71 4.70 24.76
C GLU A 172 33.69 5.74 25.91
N LYS A 173 32.59 5.84 26.67
CA LYS A 173 32.51 6.72 27.84
C LYS A 173 33.33 6.22 29.01
N LYS A 174 33.39 4.90 29.26
CA LYS A 174 34.21 4.30 30.29
C LYS A 174 35.70 4.47 30.00
N ASP A 175 36.10 4.30 28.74
CA ASP A 175 37.49 4.51 28.31
C ASP A 175 37.91 5.98 28.42
N GLN A 176 36.98 6.93 28.17
CA GLN A 176 37.22 8.36 28.37
C GLN A 176 37.28 8.76 29.84
N GLU A 177 36.54 8.12 30.73
CA GLU A 177 36.61 8.32 32.18
C GLU A 177 37.90 7.72 32.76
N GLN A 178 38.28 6.50 32.33
CA GLN A 178 39.55 5.87 32.78
C GLN A 178 40.79 6.62 32.27
N ASN A 179 40.75 7.22 31.07
CA ASN A 179 41.84 8.05 30.57
C ASN A 179 41.96 9.42 31.29
N LYS A 180 40.92 9.88 31.97
CA LYS A 180 41.00 11.10 32.81
C LYS A 180 41.65 10.86 34.16
N ASP A 181 41.49 9.67 34.74
CA ASP A 181 42.09 9.31 36.04
C ASP A 181 43.54 8.82 35.91
N GLN A 182 43.96 8.38 34.69
CA GLN A 182 45.34 7.92 34.45
C GLN A 182 46.32 9.00 34.00
N ASN A 183 45.92 10.26 33.92
CA ASN A 183 46.83 11.35 33.58
C ASN A 183 47.56 11.93 34.83
N GLN A 184 47.58 11.22 35.93
CA GLN A 184 48.32 11.60 37.14
C GLN A 184 49.38 10.61 37.62
N ASP A 185 49.67 9.48 36.96
CA ASP A 185 50.87 8.72 37.29
C ASP A 185 51.39 7.86 36.14
N ASN A 186 52.50 8.36 35.58
CA ASN A 186 53.71 7.65 35.10
C ASN A 186 53.62 6.32 34.35
N ASN A 187 53.91 6.42 33.05
CA ASN A 187 55.00 5.68 32.36
C ASN A 187 55.19 4.18 32.58
N GLN A 188 55.10 3.47 31.49
CA GLN A 188 55.72 2.18 31.11
C GLN A 188 54.85 0.92 31.00
N GLN A 189 54.98 0.43 29.78
CA GLN A 189 55.04 -0.95 29.29
C GLN A 189 53.78 -1.70 28.82
N GLN A 190 53.75 -1.78 27.45
CA GLN A 190 53.71 -2.99 26.63
C GLN A 190 52.44 -3.88 26.62
N ASN A 191 51.71 -3.77 25.50
CA ASN A 191 51.69 -4.74 24.36
C ASN A 191 50.95 -6.08 24.54
N ASN A 192 50.05 -6.28 23.59
CA ASN A 192 49.58 -7.56 23.00
C ASN A 192 48.38 -8.31 23.59
N GLN A 193 47.53 -8.58 22.66
CA GLN A 193 46.53 -9.65 22.54
C GLN A 193 45.08 -9.27 22.91
N GLN A 194 44.33 -8.99 21.84
CA GLN A 194 43.07 -9.72 21.61
C GLN A 194 42.46 -9.31 20.26
N GLN A 195 42.85 -10.02 19.24
CA GLN A 195 42.09 -10.24 18.01
C GLN A 195 41.69 -11.70 18.01
N LYS A 196 40.40 -11.97 18.22
CA LYS A 196 39.64 -13.13 17.73
C LYS A 196 38.36 -13.24 18.55
N ASN A 197 37.25 -12.81 17.96
CA ASN A 197 35.91 -13.44 18.18
C ASN A 197 34.75 -12.66 17.54
N ASP A 198 34.91 -12.08 16.34
CA ASP A 198 33.82 -11.34 15.70
C ASP A 198 33.36 -11.87 14.33
N GLU A 199 33.77 -13.07 13.91
CA GLU A 199 33.45 -13.53 12.54
C GLU A 199 32.21 -14.47 12.42
N THR A 200 31.56 -14.84 13.51
CA THR A 200 30.47 -15.83 13.46
C THR A 200 29.05 -15.25 13.54
N SER A 201 28.86 -14.02 13.94
CA SER A 201 27.52 -13.40 14.05
C SER A 201 27.06 -12.73 12.76
N ASP A 202 28.00 -12.20 11.99
CA ASP A 202 27.73 -11.45 10.75
C ASP A 202 27.25 -12.33 9.60
N SER A 203 27.67 -13.61 9.59
CA SER A 203 27.32 -14.56 8.50
C SER A 203 25.86 -15.07 8.57
N GLN A 204 25.28 -15.19 9.76
CA GLN A 204 23.89 -15.65 9.92
C GLN A 204 22.87 -14.51 9.73
N GLU A 205 23.25 -13.28 10.03
CA GLU A 205 22.43 -12.10 9.84
C GLU A 205 22.27 -11.74 8.36
N ASN A 206 23.36 -11.81 7.60
CA ASN A 206 23.38 -11.61 6.13
C ASN A 206 22.56 -12.64 5.35
N ILE A 207 22.51 -13.90 5.82
CA ILE A 207 21.71 -14.96 5.19
C ILE A 207 20.21 -14.73 5.39
N ASN A 208 19.79 -14.19 6.53
CA ASN A 208 18.39 -13.90 6.81
C ASN A 208 17.89 -12.68 6.02
N ASP A 209 18.69 -11.65 5.84
CA ASP A 209 18.36 -10.46 5.04
C ASP A 209 18.26 -10.81 3.56
N ALA A 210 19.23 -11.53 3.02
CA ALA A 210 19.20 -11.99 1.64
C ALA A 210 17.99 -12.90 1.34
N ASN A 211 17.56 -13.72 2.30
CA ASN A 211 16.36 -14.53 2.17
C ASN A 211 15.07 -13.69 2.26
N ALA A 212 15.02 -12.70 3.14
CA ALA A 212 13.88 -11.79 3.24
C ALA A 212 13.71 -10.96 1.96
N GLU A 213 14.81 -10.44 1.39
CA GLU A 213 14.80 -9.72 0.11
C GLU A 213 14.43 -10.62 -1.07
N ARG A 214 14.93 -11.87 -1.11
CA ARG A 214 14.53 -12.85 -2.14
C ARG A 214 13.04 -13.17 -2.09
N ILE A 215 12.48 -13.33 -0.89
CA ILE A 215 11.03 -13.56 -0.69
C ILE A 215 10.24 -12.33 -1.16
N LEU A 216 10.68 -11.12 -0.81
CA LEU A 216 10.08 -9.85 -1.27
C LEU A 216 10.06 -9.80 -2.79
N LYS A 217 11.22 -9.93 -3.41
CA LYS A 217 11.39 -9.88 -4.87
C LYS A 217 10.56 -10.97 -5.58
N SER A 218 10.45 -12.15 -4.98
CA SER A 218 9.63 -13.24 -5.54
C SER A 218 8.13 -12.92 -5.47
N ILE A 219 7.69 -12.22 -4.42
CA ILE A 219 6.29 -11.81 -4.24
C ILE A 219 5.96 -10.65 -5.19
N GLU A 220 6.83 -9.65 -5.29
CA GLU A 220 6.68 -8.54 -6.24
C GLU A 220 6.63 -9.05 -7.68
N ASN A 221 7.51 -9.97 -8.05
CA ASN A 221 7.51 -10.58 -9.39
C ASN A 221 6.21 -11.35 -9.67
N LYS A 222 5.69 -12.12 -8.70
CA LYS A 222 4.41 -12.82 -8.84
C LYS A 222 3.23 -11.85 -8.92
N GLU A 223 3.29 -10.75 -8.22
CA GLU A 223 2.25 -9.71 -8.27
C GLU A 223 2.23 -9.01 -9.64
N GLN A 224 3.40 -8.63 -10.16
CA GLN A 224 3.53 -8.08 -11.51
C GLN A 224 3.07 -9.08 -12.57
N GLU A 225 3.45 -10.36 -12.45
CA GLU A 225 2.99 -11.41 -13.36
C GLU A 225 1.46 -11.60 -13.30
N THR A 226 0.88 -11.51 -12.12
CA THR A 226 -0.57 -11.60 -11.92
C THR A 226 -1.29 -10.40 -12.54
N LEU A 227 -0.75 -9.19 -12.36
CA LEU A 227 -1.28 -7.97 -12.98
C LEU A 227 -1.18 -8.03 -14.51
N MET A 228 -0.06 -8.50 -15.06
CA MET A 228 0.09 -8.72 -16.50
C MET A 228 -0.91 -9.75 -17.06
N ARG A 229 -1.15 -10.86 -16.35
CA ARG A 229 -2.15 -11.86 -16.73
C ARG A 229 -3.57 -11.29 -16.71
N ILE A 230 -3.90 -10.46 -15.69
CA ILE A 230 -5.20 -9.79 -15.62
C ILE A 230 -5.34 -8.80 -16.78
N HIS A 231 -4.32 -8.01 -17.07
CA HIS A 231 -4.32 -7.07 -18.19
C HIS A 231 -4.49 -7.78 -19.53
N GLN A 232 -3.74 -8.87 -19.74
CA GLN A 232 -3.86 -9.68 -20.96
C GLN A 232 -5.26 -10.28 -21.10
N ARG A 233 -5.81 -10.83 -20.01
CA ARG A 233 -7.18 -11.40 -20.01
C ARG A 233 -8.25 -10.34 -20.33
N ASN A 234 -8.11 -9.13 -19.78
CA ASN A 234 -9.02 -8.01 -20.07
C ASN A 234 -8.90 -7.56 -21.53
N LYS A 235 -7.69 -7.52 -22.10
CA LYS A 235 -7.43 -7.19 -23.49
C LYS A 235 -8.03 -8.25 -24.45
N ASP A 236 -7.92 -9.51 -24.08
CA ASP A 236 -8.49 -10.61 -24.87
C ASP A 236 -10.01 -10.62 -24.78
N ALA A 237 -10.60 -10.31 -23.61
CA ALA A 237 -12.04 -10.14 -23.46
C ALA A 237 -12.58 -8.99 -24.33
N GLN A 238 -11.91 -7.84 -24.35
CA GLN A 238 -12.28 -6.71 -25.22
C GLN A 238 -12.16 -7.04 -26.72
N ARG A 239 -11.17 -7.88 -27.10
CA ARG A 239 -11.02 -8.34 -28.48
C ARG A 239 -12.13 -9.30 -28.89
N THR A 240 -12.59 -10.17 -27.98
CA THR A 240 -13.72 -11.08 -28.25
C THR A 240 -15.02 -10.31 -28.35
N ASP A 241 -15.26 -9.31 -27.50
CA ASP A 241 -16.46 -8.46 -27.58
C ASP A 241 -16.49 -7.62 -28.88
N LYS A 242 -15.35 -7.07 -29.31
CA LYS A 242 -15.23 -6.38 -30.60
C LYS A 242 -15.47 -7.31 -31.79
N LYS A 243 -15.02 -8.57 -31.71
CA LYS A 243 -15.31 -9.59 -32.75
C LYS A 243 -16.77 -10.05 -32.75
N ALA A 244 -17.40 -10.09 -31.57
CA ALA A 244 -18.81 -10.43 -31.44
C ALA A 244 -19.73 -9.31 -31.97
N SER A 245 -19.41 -8.04 -31.66
CA SER A 245 -20.14 -6.86 -32.14
C SER A 245 -19.97 -6.61 -33.65
N GLY A 246 -18.86 -7.06 -34.26
CA GLY A 246 -18.60 -6.96 -35.70
C GLY A 246 -19.27 -8.04 -36.53
N ARG A 247 -19.98 -9.03 -35.96
CA ARG A 247 -20.70 -10.09 -36.67
C ARG A 247 -22.19 -9.83 -36.86
N TYR A 248 -22.72 -8.73 -36.40
CA TYR A 248 -24.04 -8.27 -36.79
C TYR A 248 -23.94 -7.48 -38.09
N ILE A 249 -23.58 -8.18 -39.18
CA ILE A 249 -23.76 -7.68 -40.52
C ILE A 249 -25.03 -8.31 -41.03
N GLU A 250 -26.04 -7.45 -41.18
CA GLU A 250 -27.14 -7.43 -42.10
C GLU A 250 -27.36 -8.71 -42.93
N LYS A 251 -28.51 -9.30 -42.72
CA LYS A 251 -29.12 -10.13 -43.77
C LYS A 251 -29.81 -9.17 -44.75
N PRO A 252 -29.39 -9.13 -46.00
CA PRO A 252 -30.14 -8.40 -47.03
C PRO A 252 -31.41 -9.21 -47.39
N TRP A 253 -32.52 -8.58 -47.25
CA TRP A 253 -33.76 -8.97 -47.86
C TRP A 253 -33.95 -8.21 -49.14
#